data_d90098bf7d8aa134a2ad17c14a04fdc6
#
_entry.id   d90098bf7d8aa134a2ad17c14a04fdc6
#
_cell.length_a   1.000
_cell.length_b   1.000
_cell.length_c   1.000
_cell.angle_alpha   90.00
_cell.angle_beta   90.00
_cell.angle_gamma   90.00
#
_symmetry.space_group_name_H-M   'P 1'
#
loop_
_entity.id
_entity.type
_entity.pdbx_description
1 polymer ?
#
loop_
_entity_poly.entity_id
_entity_poly.type
_entity_poly.pdbx_seq_one_letter_code
_entity_poly.pdbx_strand_id
1 'polypeptide(L)'
;MKKFFIHIYMFAAAVLLAASCETPLFIEPVGDECQTVLQARLLTSDSLHTVHASYSLHDSVIPADDLTIRCFVNGQLEAETSEAGRMDIEYDITTDKRAAYRFRASIHPGDSVRIEAAGPHGVATARLKAPDAIPVPEVTWDNEIRRTESGSTYSVIRFRINVNDIPAQRNWYRISARARQVVNEYDHSSYPIHEGWYKLIDREMDVDIDNTGDPLLNPDGREVEKWRKDYMANKHNFFTDELFEDGSNVLNLAGLARDYKYLTNMGFASYCDYMVNISAIFDLQSLTREDYLYSRMLEMDNFSLSGIGIVDRLFSEDAVLPDNVDGGIGLVSVRSVTRVTCDLGTFKPDIRSIFDYDNWPPVSPTDL
;
A
#
# COMPACT_ATOMS: atom_id res chain seq x y z
N MET A 1 -4.44 -66.05 14.87
CA MET A 1 -5.65 -65.26 14.56
C MET A 1 -5.45 -63.75 14.72
N LYS A 2 -4.91 -63.21 15.83
CA LYS A 2 -4.76 -61.74 16.01
C LYS A 2 -3.93 -61.04 14.89
N LYS A 3 -2.85 -61.63 14.38
CA LYS A 3 -2.04 -61.04 13.32
C LYS A 3 -2.75 -60.95 11.95
N PHE A 4 -3.67 -61.89 11.68
CA PHE A 4 -4.43 -61.89 10.43
C PHE A 4 -5.49 -60.76 10.40
N PHE A 5 -6.10 -60.45 11.52
CA PHE A 5 -7.05 -59.34 11.63
C PHE A 5 -6.38 -57.98 11.48
N ILE A 6 -5.14 -57.81 11.97
CA ILE A 6 -4.39 -56.55 11.81
C ILE A 6 -4.08 -56.26 10.31
N HIS A 7 -3.74 -57.27 9.53
CA HIS A 7 -3.49 -57.10 8.10
C HIS A 7 -4.76 -56.74 7.32
N ILE A 8 -5.91 -57.31 7.71
CA ILE A 8 -7.21 -56.97 7.09
C ILE A 8 -7.61 -55.53 7.42
N TYR A 9 -7.40 -55.08 8.66
CA TYR A 9 -7.69 -53.67 9.02
C TYR A 9 -6.73 -52.69 8.31
N MET A 10 -5.46 -52.99 8.20
CA MET A 10 -4.52 -52.16 7.46
C MET A 10 -4.84 -52.09 5.95
N PHE A 11 -5.26 -53.25 5.36
CA PHE A 11 -5.67 -53.26 3.97
C PHE A 11 -6.99 -52.51 3.74
N ALA A 12 -7.95 -52.63 4.60
CA ALA A 12 -9.20 -51.90 4.54
C ALA A 12 -9.00 -50.37 4.72
N ALA A 13 -8.11 -49.97 5.64
CA ALA A 13 -7.72 -48.56 5.81
C ALA A 13 -6.98 -48.00 4.58
N ALA A 14 -6.10 -48.77 3.96
CA ALA A 14 -5.40 -48.39 2.74
C ALA A 14 -6.36 -48.26 1.55
N VAL A 15 -7.37 -49.12 1.45
CA VAL A 15 -8.41 -49.05 0.40
C VAL A 15 -9.34 -47.85 0.61
N LEU A 16 -9.64 -47.49 1.86
CA LEU A 16 -10.44 -46.31 2.19
C LEU A 16 -9.68 -45.01 1.91
N LEU A 17 -8.36 -45.00 2.10
CA LEU A 17 -7.49 -43.86 1.75
C LEU A 17 -7.28 -43.72 0.23
N ALA A 18 -7.32 -44.81 -0.53
CA ALA A 18 -7.25 -44.80 -1.98
C ALA A 18 -8.59 -44.48 -2.66
N ALA A 19 -9.70 -44.57 -1.93
CA ALA A 19 -11.05 -44.21 -2.39
C ALA A 19 -11.42 -42.76 -2.04
N SER A 20 -10.47 -41.93 -1.60
CA SER A 20 -10.68 -40.48 -1.65
C SER A 20 -10.78 -40.11 -3.13
N CYS A 21 -12.02 -40.11 -3.64
CA CYS A 21 -12.34 -39.56 -4.95
C CYS A 21 -11.75 -38.16 -5.01
N GLU A 22 -10.68 -38.01 -5.76
CA GLU A 22 -10.44 -36.76 -6.44
C GLU A 22 -11.63 -36.56 -7.38
N THR A 23 -12.71 -35.97 -6.88
CA THR A 23 -13.64 -35.28 -7.76
C THR A 23 -12.79 -34.18 -8.39
N PRO A 24 -12.44 -34.27 -9.69
CA PRO A 24 -11.83 -33.15 -10.34
C PRO A 24 -12.80 -32.01 -10.10
N LEU A 25 -12.35 -30.95 -9.43
CA LEU A 25 -13.06 -29.68 -9.38
C LEU A 25 -13.12 -29.25 -10.85
N PHE A 26 -14.22 -29.60 -11.53
CA PHE A 26 -14.56 -28.96 -12.78
C PHE A 26 -14.93 -27.54 -12.38
N ILE A 27 -13.94 -26.67 -12.35
CA ILE A 27 -14.17 -25.24 -12.52
C ILE A 27 -14.75 -25.20 -13.94
N GLU A 28 -16.06 -25.04 -14.07
CA GLU A 28 -16.65 -24.74 -15.37
C GLU A 28 -15.85 -23.54 -15.87
N PRO A 29 -15.22 -23.64 -17.05
CA PRO A 29 -14.55 -22.49 -17.63
C PRO A 29 -15.63 -21.43 -17.76
N VAL A 30 -15.44 -20.30 -17.05
CA VAL A 30 -16.27 -19.12 -17.20
C VAL A 30 -16.25 -18.81 -18.70
N GLY A 31 -17.35 -19.06 -19.38
CA GLY A 31 -17.65 -19.08 -20.82
C GLY A 31 -16.49 -18.77 -21.77
N ASP A 32 -16.54 -19.38 -22.95
CA ASP A 32 -15.56 -19.20 -24.04
C ASP A 32 -15.38 -17.73 -24.52
N GLU A 33 -16.03 -16.78 -23.83
CA GLU A 33 -16.05 -15.37 -24.20
C GLU A 33 -14.87 -14.62 -23.60
N CYS A 34 -14.15 -13.91 -24.46
CA CYS A 34 -13.12 -12.96 -24.08
C CYS A 34 -13.73 -11.84 -23.23
N GLN A 35 -13.26 -11.68 -22.01
CA GLN A 35 -13.75 -10.65 -21.08
C GLN A 35 -12.72 -9.55 -20.88
N THR A 36 -13.19 -8.30 -20.83
CA THR A 36 -12.37 -7.16 -20.48
C THR A 36 -12.13 -7.14 -18.95
N VAL A 37 -10.87 -7.13 -18.56
CA VAL A 37 -10.45 -7.00 -17.16
C VAL A 37 -10.03 -5.57 -16.91
N LEU A 38 -10.62 -4.89 -15.91
CA LEU A 38 -10.25 -3.54 -15.51
C LEU A 38 -9.74 -3.52 -14.08
N GLN A 39 -8.60 -2.87 -13.88
CA GLN A 39 -8.03 -2.62 -12.56
C GLN A 39 -7.58 -1.17 -12.45
N ALA A 40 -8.09 -0.45 -11.46
CA ALA A 40 -7.65 0.91 -11.17
C ALA A 40 -7.80 1.25 -9.70
N ARG A 41 -6.87 2.07 -9.22
CA ARG A 41 -6.96 2.71 -7.92
C ARG A 41 -6.73 4.20 -8.13
N LEU A 42 -7.81 4.96 -8.08
CA LEU A 42 -7.83 6.40 -8.27
C LEU A 42 -7.71 7.06 -6.89
N LEU A 43 -6.89 8.11 -6.78
CA LEU A 43 -6.71 8.85 -5.52
C LEU A 43 -7.24 10.27 -5.70
N THR A 44 -8.01 10.77 -4.76
CA THR A 44 -8.51 12.17 -4.81
C THR A 44 -7.39 13.20 -4.64
N SER A 45 -6.20 12.78 -4.17
CA SER A 45 -4.99 13.61 -4.11
C SER A 45 -4.30 13.82 -5.46
N ASP A 46 -4.61 12.98 -6.45
CA ASP A 46 -3.89 12.91 -7.70
C ASP A 46 -4.71 13.55 -8.83
N SER A 47 -4.03 14.15 -9.79
CA SER A 47 -4.64 14.63 -11.03
C SER A 47 -4.35 13.74 -12.23
N LEU A 48 -3.38 12.82 -12.11
CA LEU A 48 -3.03 11.84 -13.13
C LEU A 48 -3.39 10.45 -12.63
N HIS A 49 -4.27 9.78 -13.35
CA HIS A 49 -4.77 8.46 -13.01
C HIS A 49 -4.36 7.43 -14.05
N THR A 50 -4.29 6.17 -13.61
CA THR A 50 -3.98 5.03 -14.49
C THR A 50 -5.04 3.96 -14.32
N VAL A 51 -5.56 3.48 -15.46
CA VAL A 51 -6.39 2.28 -15.55
C VAL A 51 -5.56 1.20 -16.25
N HIS A 52 -5.45 0.05 -15.62
CA HIS A 52 -4.86 -1.13 -16.22
C HIS A 52 -5.95 -1.99 -16.86
N ALA A 53 -5.69 -2.43 -18.07
CA ALA A 53 -6.64 -3.25 -18.82
C ALA A 53 -5.97 -4.46 -19.46
N SER A 54 -6.69 -5.58 -19.44
CA SER A 54 -6.32 -6.80 -20.13
C SER A 54 -7.56 -7.53 -20.64
N TYR A 55 -7.34 -8.52 -21.50
CA TYR A 55 -8.36 -9.48 -21.88
C TYR A 55 -8.07 -10.81 -21.19
N SER A 56 -9.08 -11.38 -20.55
CA SER A 56 -9.05 -12.74 -20.05
C SER A 56 -9.56 -13.67 -21.11
N LEU A 57 -8.74 -14.62 -21.55
CA LEU A 57 -9.04 -15.57 -22.61
C LEU A 57 -8.66 -16.97 -22.13
N HIS A 58 -9.63 -17.80 -21.75
CA HIS A 58 -9.37 -19.14 -21.21
C HIS A 58 -8.29 -19.12 -20.10
N ASP A 59 -7.12 -19.68 -20.41
CA ASP A 59 -6.00 -19.81 -19.49
C ASP A 59 -4.95 -18.70 -19.65
N SER A 60 -5.26 -17.64 -20.40
CA SER A 60 -4.31 -16.57 -20.71
C SER A 60 -4.87 -15.19 -20.44
N VAL A 61 -3.96 -14.29 -20.06
CA VAL A 61 -4.25 -12.87 -19.95
C VAL A 61 -3.38 -12.14 -20.95
N ILE A 62 -3.98 -11.32 -21.80
CA ILE A 62 -3.28 -10.52 -22.81
C ILE A 62 -3.56 -9.02 -22.60
N PRO A 63 -2.63 -8.11 -22.92
CA PRO A 63 -2.88 -6.67 -22.83
C PRO A 63 -4.06 -6.27 -23.74
N ALA A 64 -4.95 -5.44 -23.22
CA ALA A 64 -6.02 -4.82 -24.00
C ALA A 64 -5.58 -3.41 -24.40
N ASP A 65 -4.85 -3.28 -25.51
CA ASP A 65 -4.23 -2.04 -25.98
C ASP A 65 -5.06 -1.29 -27.03
N ASP A 66 -6.25 -1.81 -27.32
CA ASP A 66 -7.20 -1.29 -28.32
C ASP A 66 -8.50 -0.72 -27.71
N LEU A 67 -8.46 -0.36 -26.42
CA LEU A 67 -9.59 0.24 -25.71
C LEU A 67 -9.61 1.76 -25.80
N THR A 68 -10.82 2.31 -25.73
CA THR A 68 -11.02 3.73 -25.38
C THR A 68 -11.53 3.81 -23.94
N ILE A 69 -10.74 4.43 -23.07
CA ILE A 69 -11.07 4.68 -21.67
C ILE A 69 -11.70 6.06 -21.53
N ARG A 70 -12.86 6.15 -20.86
CA ARG A 70 -13.56 7.38 -20.54
C ARG A 70 -13.75 7.48 -19.04
N CYS A 71 -13.44 8.65 -18.49
CA CYS A 71 -13.68 8.98 -17.10
C CYS A 71 -14.75 10.06 -17.00
N PHE A 72 -15.82 9.76 -16.27
CA PHE A 72 -16.90 10.70 -15.97
C PHE A 72 -16.88 11.01 -14.47
N VAL A 73 -16.97 12.29 -14.12
CA VAL A 73 -17.11 12.76 -12.74
C VAL A 73 -18.44 13.53 -12.66
N ASN A 74 -19.30 13.13 -11.72
CA ASN A 74 -20.63 13.71 -11.53
C ASN A 74 -21.47 13.75 -12.82
N GLY A 75 -21.29 12.72 -13.68
CA GLY A 75 -21.98 12.57 -14.95
C GLY A 75 -21.38 13.35 -16.13
N GLN A 76 -20.36 14.17 -15.91
CA GLN A 76 -19.65 14.91 -16.96
C GLN A 76 -18.42 14.14 -17.42
N LEU A 77 -18.15 14.13 -18.72
CA LEU A 77 -16.94 13.55 -19.29
C LEU A 77 -15.75 14.45 -18.97
N GLU A 78 -14.85 13.99 -18.08
CA GLU A 78 -13.65 14.72 -17.68
C GLU A 78 -12.43 14.34 -18.54
N ALA A 79 -12.35 13.06 -18.94
CA ALA A 79 -11.22 12.58 -19.72
C ALA A 79 -11.60 11.44 -20.66
N GLU A 80 -10.93 11.40 -21.81
CA GLU A 80 -10.97 10.29 -22.76
C GLU A 80 -9.53 10.01 -23.24
N THR A 81 -9.15 8.73 -23.31
CA THR A 81 -7.86 8.31 -23.87
C THR A 81 -7.99 6.96 -24.55
N SER A 82 -7.31 6.81 -25.69
CA SER A 82 -7.11 5.53 -26.39
C SER A 82 -5.64 5.16 -26.52
N GLU A 83 -4.75 5.95 -25.90
CA GLU A 83 -3.32 5.69 -25.92
C GLU A 83 -2.97 4.73 -24.77
N ALA A 84 -2.67 3.50 -25.15
CA ALA A 84 -2.16 2.50 -24.22
C ALA A 84 -0.64 2.65 -24.06
N GLY A 85 -0.18 2.90 -22.86
CA GLY A 85 1.22 2.74 -22.49
C GLY A 85 1.48 1.29 -22.03
N ARG A 86 2.71 0.82 -22.17
CA ARG A 86 3.20 -0.37 -21.46
C ARG A 86 3.81 0.06 -20.14
N MET A 87 3.60 -0.73 -19.12
CA MET A 87 4.35 -0.55 -17.87
C MET A 87 5.73 -1.18 -18.07
N ASP A 88 6.75 -0.35 -18.30
CA ASP A 88 8.14 -0.78 -18.23
C ASP A 88 8.49 -1.01 -16.75
N ILE A 89 8.26 -2.23 -16.26
CA ILE A 89 8.83 -2.64 -14.98
C ILE A 89 10.27 -3.07 -15.26
N GLU A 90 11.19 -2.19 -14.99
CA GLU A 90 12.62 -2.29 -15.31
C GLU A 90 13.34 -3.46 -14.61
N TYR A 91 12.67 -4.22 -13.74
CA TYR A 91 13.28 -5.27 -12.91
C TYR A 91 12.51 -6.60 -12.80
N ASP A 92 11.37 -6.77 -13.47
CA ASP A 92 10.67 -8.05 -13.41
C ASP A 92 10.70 -8.75 -14.76
N ILE A 93 11.25 -9.99 -14.77
CA ILE A 93 11.33 -10.89 -15.94
C ILE A 93 9.92 -11.34 -16.40
N THR A 94 8.90 -11.08 -15.60
CA THR A 94 7.50 -11.29 -15.95
C THR A 94 6.99 -10.05 -16.69
N THR A 95 6.88 -10.14 -18.01
CA THR A 95 6.19 -9.15 -18.84
C THR A 95 4.80 -8.88 -18.25
N ASP A 96 4.56 -7.66 -17.75
CA ASP A 96 3.21 -7.27 -17.32
C ASP A 96 2.26 -7.39 -18.52
N LYS A 97 1.26 -8.25 -18.38
CA LYS A 97 0.27 -8.55 -19.42
C LYS A 97 -0.90 -7.55 -19.40
N ARG A 98 -0.67 -6.34 -18.91
CA ARG A 98 -1.69 -5.29 -18.84
C ARG A 98 -1.31 -4.09 -19.69
N ALA A 99 -2.27 -3.51 -20.39
CA ALA A 99 -2.15 -2.19 -20.97
C ALA A 99 -2.42 -1.13 -19.89
N ALA A 100 -1.72 -0.01 -19.93
CA ALA A 100 -1.86 1.09 -18.97
C ALA A 100 -2.37 2.35 -19.67
N TYR A 101 -3.57 2.78 -19.33
CA TYR A 101 -4.19 3.99 -19.85
C TYR A 101 -4.09 5.11 -18.83
N ARG A 102 -3.43 6.21 -19.21
CA ARG A 102 -3.21 7.36 -18.35
C ARG A 102 -4.09 8.53 -18.80
N PHE A 103 -4.76 9.16 -17.83
CA PHE A 103 -5.60 10.32 -18.10
C PHE A 103 -5.57 11.29 -16.91
N ARG A 104 -5.94 12.55 -17.19
CA ARG A 104 -6.07 13.57 -16.15
C ARG A 104 -7.53 13.83 -15.86
N ALA A 105 -7.89 13.74 -14.56
CA ALA A 105 -9.21 14.10 -14.06
C ALA A 105 -9.07 14.66 -12.64
N SER A 106 -10.00 15.54 -12.25
CA SER A 106 -10.09 16.04 -10.88
C SER A 106 -11.22 15.31 -10.18
N ILE A 107 -10.88 14.47 -9.20
CA ILE A 107 -11.83 13.68 -8.41
C ILE A 107 -11.75 14.16 -6.97
N HIS A 108 -12.91 14.50 -6.38
CA HIS A 108 -13.00 14.96 -5.00
C HIS A 108 -13.75 13.96 -4.12
N PRO A 109 -13.56 14.01 -2.79
CA PRO A 109 -14.36 13.23 -1.87
C PRO A 109 -15.86 13.44 -2.10
N GLY A 110 -16.64 12.36 -2.12
CA GLY A 110 -18.07 12.38 -2.36
C GLY A 110 -18.50 12.37 -3.85
N ASP A 111 -17.57 12.55 -4.80
CA ASP A 111 -17.89 12.53 -6.24
C ASP A 111 -18.37 11.16 -6.71
N SER A 112 -19.32 11.19 -7.66
CA SER A 112 -19.71 10.01 -8.42
C SER A 112 -18.77 9.83 -9.60
N VAL A 113 -18.07 8.70 -9.65
CA VAL A 113 -17.09 8.40 -10.71
C VAL A 113 -17.57 7.22 -11.54
N ARG A 114 -17.44 7.33 -12.86
CA ARG A 114 -17.72 6.25 -13.80
C ARG A 114 -16.56 6.11 -14.76
N ILE A 115 -15.98 4.91 -14.81
CA ILE A 115 -14.98 4.53 -15.79
C ILE A 115 -15.63 3.62 -16.81
N GLU A 116 -15.47 3.94 -18.08
CA GLU A 116 -15.90 3.12 -19.21
C GLU A 116 -14.68 2.71 -20.04
N ALA A 117 -14.61 1.44 -20.40
CA ALA A 117 -13.65 0.90 -21.35
C ALA A 117 -14.40 0.30 -22.53
N ALA A 118 -14.34 0.96 -23.67
CA ALA A 118 -14.99 0.53 -24.90
C ALA A 118 -13.97 -0.09 -25.85
N GLY A 119 -14.25 -1.30 -26.35
CA GLY A 119 -13.37 -2.03 -27.25
C GLY A 119 -14.11 -3.08 -28.08
N PRO A 120 -13.36 -3.95 -28.77
CA PRO A 120 -13.95 -4.94 -29.69
C PRO A 120 -14.85 -5.97 -28.99
N HIS A 121 -14.65 -6.20 -27.69
CA HIS A 121 -15.43 -7.15 -26.89
C HIS A 121 -16.58 -6.50 -26.13
N GLY A 122 -16.94 -5.26 -26.46
CA GLY A 122 -18.03 -4.53 -25.84
C GLY A 122 -17.57 -3.38 -24.95
N VAL A 123 -18.39 -3.01 -23.97
CA VAL A 123 -18.13 -1.92 -23.03
C VAL A 123 -18.13 -2.48 -21.61
N ALA A 124 -17.00 -2.33 -20.95
CA ALA A 124 -16.88 -2.62 -19.53
C ALA A 124 -17.01 -1.30 -18.74
N THR A 125 -17.82 -1.29 -17.68
CA THR A 125 -18.15 -0.07 -16.93
C THR A 125 -18.05 -0.30 -15.43
N ALA A 126 -17.30 0.55 -14.74
CA ALA A 126 -17.31 0.64 -13.28
C ALA A 126 -18.00 1.93 -12.83
N ARG A 127 -18.91 1.82 -11.84
CA ARG A 127 -19.60 2.96 -11.22
C ARG A 127 -19.33 2.94 -9.73
N LEU A 128 -18.84 4.06 -9.20
CA LEU A 128 -18.41 4.15 -7.80
C LEU A 128 -18.64 5.57 -7.28
N LYS A 129 -18.68 5.68 -5.98
CA LYS A 129 -18.66 6.96 -5.27
C LYS A 129 -17.34 7.08 -4.51
N ALA A 130 -16.66 8.20 -4.68
CA ALA A 130 -15.48 8.50 -3.86
C ALA A 130 -15.91 8.58 -2.39
N PRO A 131 -15.25 7.87 -1.47
CA PRO A 131 -15.55 7.98 -0.04
C PRO A 131 -15.38 9.43 0.43
N ASP A 132 -16.05 9.78 1.52
CA ASP A 132 -15.82 11.07 2.17
C ASP A 132 -14.40 11.13 2.76
N ALA A 133 -13.82 12.33 2.82
CA ALA A 133 -12.48 12.51 3.38
C ALA A 133 -12.49 12.41 4.90
N ILE A 134 -11.48 11.77 5.47
CA ILE A 134 -11.23 11.80 6.92
C ILE A 134 -10.90 13.25 7.32
N PRO A 135 -11.40 13.75 8.45
CA PRO A 135 -10.91 15.00 9.02
C PRO A 135 -9.39 14.96 9.22
N VAL A 136 -8.72 16.11 9.01
CA VAL A 136 -7.26 16.18 9.18
C VAL A 136 -6.88 15.77 10.61
N PRO A 137 -6.08 14.70 10.79
CA PRO A 137 -5.73 14.21 12.12
C PRO A 137 -4.69 15.10 12.80
N GLU A 138 -4.71 15.08 14.12
CA GLU A 138 -3.61 15.63 14.91
C GLU A 138 -2.50 14.59 15.05
N VAL A 139 -1.25 15.01 14.84
CA VAL A 139 -0.07 14.15 14.94
C VAL A 139 0.86 14.71 16.01
N THR A 140 1.22 13.87 16.97
CA THR A 140 2.31 14.13 17.90
C THR A 140 3.38 13.07 17.77
N TRP A 141 4.62 13.40 18.11
CA TRP A 141 5.72 12.47 17.99
C TRP A 141 6.73 12.63 19.14
N ASP A 142 7.45 11.56 19.43
CA ASP A 142 8.58 11.53 20.34
C ASP A 142 9.67 10.56 19.85
N ASN A 143 10.90 10.71 20.34
CA ASN A 143 12.00 9.79 20.08
C ASN A 143 12.08 8.73 21.17
N GLU A 144 12.30 7.48 20.76
CA GLU A 144 12.49 6.34 21.65
C GLU A 144 13.76 5.57 21.27
N ILE A 145 14.51 5.13 22.26
CA ILE A 145 15.63 4.21 22.06
C ILE A 145 15.17 2.81 22.43
N ARG A 146 15.21 1.90 21.48
CA ARG A 146 14.88 0.48 21.66
C ARG A 146 16.15 -0.37 21.68
N ARG A 147 16.10 -1.51 22.35
CA ARG A 147 17.16 -2.52 22.35
C ARG A 147 16.73 -3.75 21.59
N THR A 148 17.65 -4.31 20.81
CA THR A 148 17.49 -5.64 20.22
C THR A 148 17.75 -6.71 21.30
N GLU A 149 17.34 -7.95 21.04
CA GLU A 149 17.69 -9.09 21.89
C GLU A 149 19.20 -9.30 22.01
N SER A 150 19.98 -8.93 20.99
CA SER A 150 21.44 -8.98 20.98
C SER A 150 22.08 -7.86 21.82
N GLY A 151 21.29 -6.94 22.38
CA GLY A 151 21.76 -5.82 23.22
C GLY A 151 22.13 -4.56 22.46
N SER A 152 22.09 -4.55 21.14
CA SER A 152 22.29 -3.35 20.33
C SER A 152 21.12 -2.38 20.50
N THR A 153 21.42 -1.07 20.46
CA THR A 153 20.38 -0.03 20.54
C THR A 153 20.10 0.57 19.17
N TYR A 154 18.86 0.97 18.94
CA TYR A 154 18.45 1.71 17.76
C TYR A 154 17.40 2.75 18.12
N SER A 155 17.37 3.84 17.34
CA SER A 155 16.44 4.95 17.56
C SER A 155 15.21 4.79 16.68
N VAL A 156 14.03 4.98 17.27
CA VAL A 156 12.75 5.04 16.57
C VAL A 156 12.06 6.37 16.87
N ILE A 157 11.25 6.82 15.93
CA ILE A 157 10.32 7.93 16.11
C ILE A 157 8.96 7.31 16.34
N ARG A 158 8.33 7.64 17.47
CA ARG A 158 6.95 7.24 17.76
C ARG A 158 6.02 8.34 17.35
N PHE A 159 4.94 7.95 16.70
CA PHE A 159 3.86 8.85 16.29
C PHE A 159 2.56 8.44 16.97
N ARG A 160 1.82 9.43 17.46
CA ARG A 160 0.43 9.28 17.89
C ARG A 160 -0.42 10.11 16.96
N ILE A 161 -1.31 9.44 16.23
CA ILE A 161 -2.15 10.06 15.21
C ILE A 161 -3.59 9.92 15.66
N ASN A 162 -4.20 11.03 16.06
CA ASN A 162 -5.60 11.07 16.49
C ASN A 162 -6.51 11.13 15.25
N VAL A 163 -7.14 10.00 14.91
CA VAL A 163 -8.05 9.88 13.78
C VAL A 163 -9.47 10.06 14.26
N ASN A 164 -10.16 11.05 13.69
CA ASN A 164 -11.58 11.24 13.89
C ASN A 164 -12.36 10.53 12.79
N ASP A 165 -13.43 9.85 13.16
CA ASP A 165 -14.28 9.11 12.26
C ASP A 165 -15.16 10.00 11.41
N ILE A 166 -15.63 9.45 10.27
CA ILE A 166 -16.68 10.02 9.46
C ILE A 166 -18.02 9.51 10.00
N PRO A 167 -18.86 10.37 10.61
CA PRO A 167 -20.00 9.90 11.37
C PRO A 167 -21.09 9.26 10.49
N ALA A 168 -21.93 8.43 11.13
CA ALA A 168 -23.14 7.85 10.60
C ALA A 168 -22.98 6.78 9.51
N GLN A 169 -21.79 6.26 9.29
CA GLN A 169 -21.54 5.14 8.37
C GLN A 169 -20.38 4.28 8.90
N ARG A 170 -20.29 3.04 8.43
CA ARG A 170 -19.14 2.19 8.64
C ARG A 170 -18.05 2.57 7.65
N ASN A 171 -16.83 2.74 8.14
CA ASN A 171 -15.72 3.24 7.37
C ASN A 171 -14.55 2.25 7.33
N TRP A 172 -13.83 2.28 6.22
CA TRP A 172 -12.64 1.48 5.96
C TRP A 172 -11.49 2.40 5.62
N TYR A 173 -10.34 2.14 6.24
CA TYR A 173 -9.21 3.05 6.21
C TYR A 173 -7.90 2.34 5.90
N ARG A 174 -6.97 3.12 5.41
CA ARG A 174 -5.56 2.75 5.31
C ARG A 174 -4.70 3.94 5.71
N ILE A 175 -3.56 3.68 6.35
CA ILE A 175 -2.54 4.70 6.59
C ILE A 175 -1.23 4.30 5.94
N SER A 176 -0.55 5.25 5.30
CA SER A 176 0.81 5.11 4.79
C SER A 176 1.66 6.29 5.22
N ALA A 177 2.97 6.08 5.29
CA ALA A 177 3.91 7.12 5.71
C ALA A 177 4.99 7.34 4.66
N ARG A 178 5.44 8.59 4.55
CA ARG A 178 6.59 9.02 3.76
C ARG A 178 7.46 9.96 4.57
N ALA A 179 8.75 9.93 4.31
CA ALA A 179 9.67 10.95 4.78
C ALA A 179 9.88 11.98 3.67
N ARG A 180 9.79 13.26 4.00
CA ARG A 180 10.23 14.34 3.14
C ARG A 180 11.50 14.91 3.69
N GLN A 181 12.49 15.06 2.83
CA GLN A 181 13.78 15.67 3.14
C GLN A 181 14.04 16.83 2.22
N VAL A 182 14.26 18.00 2.82
CA VAL A 182 14.70 19.21 2.10
C VAL A 182 16.11 19.53 2.54
N VAL A 183 17.07 19.39 1.62
CA VAL A 183 18.48 19.70 1.88
C VAL A 183 18.78 21.06 1.30
N ASN A 184 19.24 21.97 2.14
CA ASN A 184 19.76 23.25 1.75
C ASN A 184 21.27 23.23 1.88
N GLU A 185 21.96 23.88 0.94
CA GLU A 185 23.41 24.00 0.87
C GLU A 185 23.81 25.47 0.92
N TYR A 186 24.93 25.76 1.59
CA TYR A 186 25.60 27.04 1.54
C TYR A 186 27.05 26.81 1.11
N ASP A 187 27.41 27.32 -0.09
CA ASP A 187 28.73 27.19 -0.67
C ASP A 187 29.67 28.31 -0.18
N HIS A 188 30.74 27.92 0.52
CA HIS A 188 31.78 28.83 1.04
C HIS A 188 32.95 29.02 0.06
N SER A 189 32.89 28.49 -1.14
CA SER A 189 33.95 28.66 -2.14
C SER A 189 34.11 30.11 -2.54
N SER A 190 35.29 30.42 -3.08
CA SER A 190 35.56 31.79 -3.61
C SER A 190 34.73 32.19 -4.83
N TYR A 191 34.07 31.20 -5.44
CA TYR A 191 33.21 31.37 -6.62
C TYR A 191 31.98 30.47 -6.45
N PRO A 192 31.06 30.81 -5.53
CA PRO A 192 29.87 30.01 -5.30
C PRO A 192 28.96 30.02 -6.52
N ILE A 193 28.35 28.88 -6.83
CA ILE A 193 27.39 28.77 -7.92
C ILE A 193 26.10 29.55 -7.57
N HIS A 194 25.77 29.63 -6.28
CA HIS A 194 24.62 30.39 -5.78
C HIS A 194 25.05 31.26 -4.60
N GLU A 195 24.48 32.47 -4.51
CA GLU A 195 24.66 33.33 -3.34
C GLU A 195 23.70 32.90 -2.21
N GLY A 196 24.25 32.63 -1.02
CA GLY A 196 23.48 32.25 0.17
C GLY A 196 23.01 30.80 0.15
N TRP A 197 22.04 30.52 1.02
CA TRP A 197 21.44 29.18 1.12
C TRP A 197 20.55 28.92 -0.10
N TYR A 198 20.76 27.77 -0.76
CA TYR A 198 19.86 27.32 -1.83
C TYR A 198 19.40 25.88 -1.60
N LYS A 199 18.24 25.56 -2.12
CA LYS A 199 17.65 24.23 -2.00
C LYS A 199 18.34 23.29 -3.00
N LEU A 200 19.11 22.34 -2.46
CA LEU A 200 19.82 21.33 -3.26
C LEU A 200 18.91 20.16 -3.60
N ILE A 201 18.11 19.71 -2.63
CA ILE A 201 17.22 18.53 -2.77
C ILE A 201 15.90 18.81 -2.08
N ASP A 202 14.84 18.30 -2.70
CA ASP A 202 13.51 18.19 -2.14
C ASP A 202 12.94 16.84 -2.61
N ARG A 203 12.86 15.86 -1.70
CA ARG A 203 12.40 14.52 -2.05
C ARG A 203 11.46 13.94 -1.02
N GLU A 204 10.55 13.11 -1.48
CA GLU A 204 9.71 12.25 -0.66
C GLU A 204 10.09 10.79 -0.91
N MET A 205 10.08 10.00 0.15
CA MET A 205 10.41 8.57 0.11
C MET A 205 9.40 7.82 0.97
N ASP A 206 8.92 6.68 0.50
CA ASP A 206 8.12 5.79 1.32
C ASP A 206 8.94 5.28 2.50
N VAL A 207 8.35 5.29 3.67
CA VAL A 207 8.95 4.74 4.88
C VAL A 207 8.03 3.69 5.47
N ASP A 208 8.66 2.69 6.04
CA ASP A 208 7.94 1.61 6.67
C ASP A 208 7.40 2.02 8.03
N ILE A 209 6.16 1.63 8.29
CA ILE A 209 5.49 1.79 9.57
C ILE A 209 5.64 0.49 10.38
N ASP A 210 6.14 0.63 11.60
CA ASP A 210 6.02 -0.40 12.64
C ASP A 210 4.70 -0.16 13.39
N ASN A 211 3.73 -1.04 13.19
CA ASN A 211 2.41 -1.00 13.80
C ASN A 211 2.24 -2.02 14.94
N THR A 212 3.31 -2.67 15.39
CA THR A 212 3.25 -3.75 16.39
C THR A 212 2.67 -3.31 17.73
N GLY A 213 2.83 -2.04 18.08
CA GLY A 213 2.27 -1.46 19.30
C GLY A 213 0.85 -0.91 19.18
N ASP A 214 0.20 -1.07 18.04
CA ASP A 214 -1.13 -0.52 17.78
C ASP A 214 -2.21 -1.61 17.79
N PRO A 215 -3.19 -1.58 18.72
CA PRO A 215 -4.21 -2.63 18.82
C PRO A 215 -5.19 -2.63 17.66
N LEU A 216 -5.36 -1.52 16.93
CA LEU A 216 -6.25 -1.40 15.79
C LEU A 216 -5.62 -2.02 14.54
N LEU A 217 -4.33 -1.79 14.34
CA LEU A 217 -3.57 -2.30 13.19
C LEU A 217 -2.99 -3.69 13.42
N ASN A 218 -2.74 -4.05 14.68
CA ASN A 218 -2.19 -5.33 15.10
C ASN A 218 -2.96 -5.90 16.31
N PRO A 219 -4.23 -6.31 16.12
CA PRO A 219 -5.08 -6.76 17.22
C PRO A 219 -4.55 -8.00 17.94
N ASP A 220 -3.75 -8.82 17.28
CA ASP A 220 -3.16 -10.04 17.87
C ASP A 220 -1.94 -9.73 18.75
N GLY A 221 -1.46 -8.49 18.75
CA GLY A 221 -0.31 -8.05 19.54
C GLY A 221 0.99 -8.79 19.20
N ARG A 222 1.08 -9.37 17.99
CA ARG A 222 2.28 -10.12 17.58
C ARG A 222 3.41 -9.14 17.31
N GLU A 223 4.45 -9.22 18.13
CA GLU A 223 5.73 -8.60 17.80
C GLU A 223 6.36 -9.35 16.62
N VAL A 224 6.50 -8.68 15.50
CA VAL A 224 7.24 -9.21 14.36
C VAL A 224 8.60 -8.53 14.34
N GLU A 225 9.66 -9.33 14.33
CA GLU A 225 11.01 -8.79 14.15
C GLU A 225 11.04 -7.94 12.87
N LYS A 226 11.59 -6.76 12.99
CA LYS A 226 11.57 -5.70 12.00
C LYS A 226 11.97 -6.09 10.57
N TRP A 227 12.86 -7.06 10.42
CA TRP A 227 13.32 -7.56 9.13
C TRP A 227 12.40 -8.63 8.51
N ARG A 228 11.31 -9.00 9.21
CA ARG A 228 10.31 -9.98 8.77
C ARG A 228 8.97 -9.33 8.41
N LYS A 229 8.97 -8.17 7.76
CA LYS A 229 7.75 -7.46 7.36
C LYS A 229 6.79 -8.29 6.52
N ASP A 230 7.32 -9.22 5.73
CA ASP A 230 6.51 -10.13 4.91
C ASP A 230 5.62 -11.06 5.73
N TYR A 231 5.86 -11.16 7.04
CA TYR A 231 5.07 -11.95 7.98
C TYR A 231 4.07 -11.12 8.80
N MET A 232 4.01 -9.80 8.62
CA MET A 232 3.03 -8.96 9.30
C MET A 232 1.64 -9.19 8.71
N ALA A 233 0.67 -9.52 9.56
CA ALA A 233 -0.71 -9.75 9.15
C ALA A 233 -1.38 -8.51 8.52
N ASN A 234 -0.85 -7.32 8.75
CA ASN A 234 -1.35 -6.04 8.25
C ASN A 234 -0.23 -5.10 7.85
N LYS A 235 0.64 -5.54 6.91
CA LYS A 235 1.81 -4.76 6.48
C LYS A 235 1.48 -3.44 5.79
N HIS A 236 0.27 -3.31 5.24
CA HIS A 236 -0.19 -2.11 4.53
C HIS A 236 -1.09 -1.21 5.38
N ASN A 237 -1.23 -1.54 6.69
CA ASN A 237 -1.89 -0.71 7.70
C ASN A 237 -3.36 -0.36 7.37
N PHE A 238 -4.15 -1.39 7.05
CA PHE A 238 -5.59 -1.28 6.89
C PHE A 238 -6.31 -1.40 8.24
N PHE A 239 -7.37 -0.62 8.44
CA PHE A 239 -8.20 -0.67 9.66
C PHE A 239 -9.64 -0.24 9.37
N THR A 240 -10.51 -0.41 10.37
CA THR A 240 -11.92 0.01 10.33
C THR A 240 -12.25 0.81 11.57
N ASP A 241 -13.40 1.50 11.56
CA ASP A 241 -13.92 2.27 12.69
C ASP A 241 -14.60 1.41 13.78
N GLU A 242 -14.58 0.08 13.65
CA GLU A 242 -15.28 -0.82 14.59
C GLU A 242 -14.80 -0.69 16.05
N LEU A 243 -13.56 -0.30 16.25
CA LEU A 243 -12.95 -0.14 17.57
C LEU A 243 -12.80 1.33 17.97
N PHE A 244 -13.44 2.27 17.25
CA PHE A 244 -13.40 3.67 17.61
C PHE A 244 -14.30 3.92 18.80
N GLU A 245 -13.78 4.61 19.80
CA GLU A 245 -14.51 5.06 20.95
C GLU A 245 -14.92 6.53 20.77
N ASP A 246 -16.19 6.83 20.98
CA ASP A 246 -16.73 8.21 20.81
C ASP A 246 -16.38 8.87 19.45
N GLY A 247 -16.28 8.05 18.39
CA GLY A 247 -15.98 8.51 17.03
C GLY A 247 -14.52 8.90 16.78
N SER A 248 -13.60 8.45 17.62
CA SER A 248 -12.16 8.68 17.41
C SER A 248 -11.30 7.52 17.90
N ASN A 249 -10.07 7.43 17.39
CA ASN A 249 -9.05 6.52 17.90
C ASN A 249 -7.64 7.11 17.70
N VAL A 250 -6.69 6.68 18.53
CA VAL A 250 -5.30 7.09 18.44
C VAL A 250 -4.48 5.94 17.90
N LEU A 251 -3.97 6.08 16.68
CA LEU A 251 -3.00 5.14 16.10
C LEU A 251 -1.62 5.37 16.73
N ASN A 252 -1.00 4.29 17.20
CA ASN A 252 0.34 4.30 17.80
C ASN A 252 1.32 3.63 16.83
N LEU A 253 2.02 4.43 16.07
CA LEU A 253 2.92 4.00 15.01
C LEU A 253 4.37 4.28 15.39
N ALA A 254 5.29 3.52 14.83
CA ALA A 254 6.71 3.83 14.94
C ALA A 254 7.40 3.71 13.59
N GLY A 255 8.49 4.46 13.43
CA GLY A 255 9.36 4.36 12.27
C GLY A 255 10.81 4.41 12.70
N LEU A 256 11.73 3.79 11.95
CA LEU A 256 13.14 3.95 12.26
C LEU A 256 13.58 5.37 12.00
N ALA A 257 14.23 5.97 12.97
CA ALA A 257 14.81 7.29 12.82
C ALA A 257 15.73 7.37 11.59
N ARG A 258 16.47 6.32 11.29
CA ARG A 258 17.34 6.24 10.09
C ARG A 258 16.58 6.35 8.79
N ASP A 259 15.37 5.74 8.67
CA ASP A 259 14.61 5.75 7.43
C ASP A 259 14.14 7.17 7.08
N TYR A 260 13.91 8.02 8.09
CA TYR A 260 13.58 9.43 7.91
C TYR A 260 14.82 10.30 7.64
N LYS A 261 15.98 9.92 8.18
CA LYS A 261 17.21 10.71 8.14
C LYS A 261 18.20 10.26 7.06
N TYR A 262 17.92 9.17 6.35
CA TYR A 262 18.84 8.60 5.39
C TYR A 262 19.10 9.54 4.21
N LEU A 263 20.34 10.00 4.12
CA LEU A 263 20.83 10.82 3.00
C LEU A 263 21.68 9.90 2.11
N THR A 264 21.12 9.41 1.00
CA THR A 264 21.91 8.63 0.02
C THR A 264 23.09 9.45 -0.51
N ASN A 265 24.23 8.78 -0.73
CA ASN A 265 25.49 9.20 -1.42
C ASN A 265 25.40 10.53 -2.19
N MET A 266 25.13 11.60 -1.48
CA MET A 266 25.24 12.93 -2.01
C MET A 266 26.70 13.29 -1.84
N GLY A 267 27.35 13.64 -2.92
CA GLY A 267 28.71 14.12 -2.89
C GLY A 267 28.79 15.47 -2.15
N PHE A 268 28.60 15.42 -0.83
CA PHE A 268 28.73 16.60 0.02
C PHE A 268 30.12 17.17 -0.10
N ALA A 269 30.22 18.39 -0.55
CA ALA A 269 31.49 19.09 -0.68
C ALA A 269 31.95 19.58 0.71
N SER A 270 33.22 19.35 1.03
CA SER A 270 33.80 19.73 2.34
C SER A 270 33.86 21.24 2.56
N TYR A 271 33.63 22.05 1.54
CA TYR A 271 33.59 23.51 1.59
C TYR A 271 32.18 24.07 1.63
N CYS A 272 31.17 23.21 1.80
CA CYS A 272 29.78 23.62 1.94
C CYS A 272 29.25 23.29 3.33
N ASP A 273 28.35 24.12 3.81
CA ASP A 273 27.47 23.80 4.94
C ASP A 273 26.14 23.24 4.42
N TYR A 274 25.59 22.30 5.14
CA TYR A 274 24.32 21.68 4.82
C TYR A 274 23.33 21.81 5.97
N MET A 275 22.06 22.03 5.61
CA MET A 275 20.94 22.05 6.53
C MET A 275 19.84 21.14 5.99
N VAL A 276 19.43 20.16 6.78
CA VAL A 276 18.42 19.17 6.39
C VAL A 276 17.18 19.35 7.24
N ASN A 277 16.07 19.68 6.59
CA ASN A 277 14.76 19.69 7.20
C ASN A 277 14.09 18.35 6.92
N ILE A 278 13.53 17.71 7.95
CA ILE A 278 12.83 16.43 7.84
C ILE A 278 11.38 16.60 8.26
N SER A 279 10.49 16.01 7.48
CA SER A 279 9.09 15.89 7.85
C SER A 279 8.62 14.46 7.63
N ALA A 280 7.74 13.99 8.53
CA ALA A 280 6.93 12.80 8.30
C ALA A 280 5.61 13.22 7.63
N ILE A 281 5.22 12.51 6.58
CA ILE A 281 3.97 12.72 5.88
C ILE A 281 3.14 11.46 6.05
N PHE A 282 1.93 11.60 6.56
CA PHE A 282 0.97 10.52 6.66
C PHE A 282 -0.18 10.77 5.70
N ASP A 283 -0.47 9.77 4.86
CA ASP A 283 -1.65 9.76 4.01
C ASP A 283 -2.68 8.79 4.62
N LEU A 284 -3.75 9.35 5.17
CA LEU A 284 -4.92 8.59 5.58
C LEU A 284 -5.87 8.49 4.40
N GLN A 285 -6.23 7.27 4.07
CA GLN A 285 -7.07 6.97 2.93
C GLN A 285 -8.40 6.38 3.42
N SER A 286 -9.51 6.97 3.03
CA SER A 286 -10.83 6.36 3.11
C SER A 286 -11.04 5.48 1.89
N LEU A 287 -11.52 4.25 2.10
CA LEU A 287 -11.73 3.23 1.09
C LEU A 287 -13.20 2.86 0.99
N THR A 288 -13.60 2.31 -0.16
CA THR A 288 -14.83 1.53 -0.22
C THR A 288 -14.64 0.18 0.46
N ARG A 289 -15.74 -0.48 0.84
CA ARG A 289 -15.70 -1.82 1.42
C ARG A 289 -15.02 -2.83 0.48
N GLU A 290 -15.34 -2.77 -0.79
CA GLU A 290 -14.83 -3.66 -1.84
C GLU A 290 -13.31 -3.51 -1.99
N ASP A 291 -12.80 -2.26 -2.03
CA ASP A 291 -11.36 -2.00 -2.11
C ASP A 291 -10.62 -2.48 -0.86
N TYR A 292 -11.20 -2.27 0.33
CA TYR A 292 -10.65 -2.77 1.58
C TYR A 292 -10.53 -4.30 1.56
N LEU A 293 -11.63 -5.00 1.24
CA LEU A 293 -11.65 -6.47 1.20
C LEU A 293 -10.67 -7.02 0.17
N TYR A 294 -10.67 -6.46 -1.05
CA TYR A 294 -9.73 -6.86 -2.10
C TYR A 294 -8.27 -6.68 -1.67
N SER A 295 -7.95 -5.52 -1.11
CA SER A 295 -6.60 -5.21 -0.66
C SER A 295 -6.15 -6.12 0.48
N ARG A 296 -7.05 -6.43 1.44
CA ARG A 296 -6.77 -7.38 2.53
C ARG A 296 -6.56 -8.81 2.02
N MET A 297 -7.34 -9.23 1.03
CA MET A 297 -7.18 -10.54 0.41
C MET A 297 -5.82 -10.67 -0.27
N LEU A 298 -5.36 -9.64 -0.99
CA LEU A 298 -4.03 -9.63 -1.61
C LEU A 298 -2.90 -9.69 -0.58
N GLU A 299 -3.05 -9.05 0.59
CA GLU A 299 -2.08 -9.18 1.68
C GLU A 299 -2.00 -10.61 2.21
N MET A 300 -3.16 -11.24 2.41
CA MET A 300 -3.24 -12.63 2.89
C MET A 300 -2.61 -13.61 1.89
N ASP A 301 -2.74 -13.36 0.57
CA ASP A 301 -2.11 -14.17 -0.46
C ASP A 301 -0.60 -14.14 -0.39
N ASN A 302 -0.01 -12.96 -0.25
CA ASN A 302 1.43 -12.81 -0.08
C ASN A 302 1.92 -13.51 1.20
N PHE A 303 1.10 -13.53 2.25
CA PHE A 303 1.39 -14.25 3.49
C PHE A 303 1.29 -15.77 3.29
N SER A 304 0.39 -16.22 2.43
CA SER A 304 0.10 -17.63 2.15
C SER A 304 1.21 -18.36 1.38
N LEU A 305 2.00 -17.67 0.57
CA LEU A 305 3.16 -18.25 -0.12
C LEU A 305 4.21 -18.80 0.87
N SER A 306 4.15 -18.42 2.14
CA SER A 306 4.97 -18.96 3.23
C SER A 306 4.45 -20.28 3.85
N GLY A 307 3.38 -20.89 3.33
CA GLY A 307 3.02 -22.30 3.61
C GLY A 307 1.86 -22.53 4.59
N ILE A 308 1.29 -21.50 5.23
CA ILE A 308 0.22 -21.68 6.22
C ILE A 308 -1.16 -21.30 5.65
N GLY A 309 -1.25 -20.35 4.75
CA GLY A 309 -2.52 -19.82 4.26
C GLY A 309 -3.18 -20.60 3.11
N ILE A 310 -2.45 -21.48 2.40
CA ILE A 310 -3.04 -22.30 1.33
C ILE A 310 -4.09 -23.26 1.89
N VAL A 311 -3.85 -23.79 3.10
CA VAL A 311 -4.76 -24.76 3.73
C VAL A 311 -6.06 -24.10 4.16
N ASP A 312 -6.01 -22.90 4.74
CA ASP A 312 -7.21 -22.16 5.15
C ASP A 312 -8.07 -21.72 3.96
N ARG A 313 -7.44 -21.44 2.80
CA ARG A 313 -8.16 -21.09 1.57
C ARG A 313 -8.84 -22.26 0.89
N LEU A 314 -8.22 -23.42 0.90
CA LEU A 314 -8.81 -24.63 0.33
C LEU A 314 -10.09 -25.06 1.07
N PHE A 315 -10.29 -24.54 2.30
CA PHE A 315 -11.44 -24.84 3.13
C PHE A 315 -12.36 -23.63 3.41
N SER A 316 -11.99 -22.43 2.97
CA SER A 316 -12.92 -21.29 3.01
C SER A 316 -13.79 -21.31 1.75
N GLU A 317 -15.01 -21.77 1.91
CA GLU A 317 -16.06 -21.59 0.91
C GLU A 317 -16.22 -20.05 0.68
N ASP A 318 -16.14 -19.63 -0.60
CA ASP A 318 -16.57 -18.32 -1.09
C ASP A 318 -15.64 -17.10 -0.93
N ALA A 319 -14.34 -17.22 -1.08
CA ALA A 319 -13.50 -16.04 -1.32
C ALA A 319 -13.68 -15.52 -2.77
N VAL A 320 -14.86 -15.03 -3.10
CA VAL A 320 -15.09 -14.32 -4.36
C VAL A 320 -14.38 -12.97 -4.26
N LEU A 321 -13.41 -12.73 -5.16
CA LEU A 321 -12.76 -11.41 -5.25
C LEU A 321 -13.84 -10.37 -5.56
N PRO A 322 -13.83 -9.23 -4.84
CA PRO A 322 -14.74 -8.14 -5.16
C PRO A 322 -14.59 -7.70 -6.61
N ASP A 323 -15.71 -7.60 -7.28
CA ASP A 323 -15.85 -7.16 -8.67
C ASP A 323 -16.90 -6.04 -8.73
N ASN A 324 -16.60 -4.98 -9.47
CA ASN A 324 -17.52 -3.87 -9.69
C ASN A 324 -17.55 -3.39 -11.15
N VAL A 325 -17.20 -4.28 -12.08
CA VAL A 325 -17.12 -3.98 -13.51
C VAL A 325 -18.26 -4.65 -14.30
N ASP A 326 -19.30 -3.90 -14.60
CA ASP A 326 -20.38 -4.35 -15.46
C ASP A 326 -19.88 -4.57 -16.90
N GLY A 327 -20.16 -5.71 -17.51
CA GLY A 327 -19.72 -6.08 -18.86
C GLY A 327 -18.26 -6.43 -18.97
N GLY A 328 -17.61 -6.73 -17.85
CA GLY A 328 -16.24 -7.17 -17.73
C GLY A 328 -15.99 -7.76 -16.35
N ILE A 329 -14.75 -7.86 -15.92
CA ILE A 329 -14.35 -8.29 -14.58
C ILE A 329 -13.28 -7.37 -14.00
N GLY A 330 -13.17 -7.33 -12.66
CA GLY A 330 -12.09 -6.62 -11.96
C GLY A 330 -12.57 -5.59 -10.97
N LEU A 331 -11.64 -4.80 -10.47
CA LEU A 331 -11.93 -3.79 -9.45
C LEU A 331 -11.38 -2.43 -9.87
N VAL A 332 -12.27 -1.47 -9.99
CA VAL A 332 -11.96 -0.04 -10.06
C VAL A 332 -12.33 0.56 -8.72
N SER A 333 -11.40 1.29 -8.08
CA SER A 333 -11.63 1.93 -6.78
C SER A 333 -11.23 3.40 -6.80
N VAL A 334 -11.87 4.19 -5.92
CA VAL A 334 -11.47 5.56 -5.58
C VAL A 334 -11.20 5.61 -4.10
N ARG A 335 -10.08 6.22 -3.73
CA ARG A 335 -9.72 6.49 -2.35
C ARG A 335 -9.66 7.99 -2.09
N SER A 336 -10.30 8.42 -1.04
CA SER A 336 -10.15 9.79 -0.57
C SER A 336 -8.96 9.88 0.36
N VAL A 337 -8.05 10.82 0.08
CA VAL A 337 -6.77 10.95 0.77
C VAL A 337 -6.76 12.24 1.58
N THR A 338 -6.57 12.10 2.89
CA THR A 338 -6.25 13.21 3.79
C THR A 338 -4.78 13.13 4.16
N ARG A 339 -4.03 14.17 3.82
CA ARG A 339 -2.60 14.25 4.12
C ARG A 339 -2.36 15.13 5.34
N VAL A 340 -1.51 14.65 6.24
CA VAL A 340 -0.96 15.45 7.33
C VAL A 340 0.56 15.38 7.32
N THR A 341 1.19 16.53 7.54
CA THR A 341 2.66 16.63 7.62
C THR A 341 3.06 17.02 9.03
N CYS A 342 4.00 16.27 9.57
CA CYS A 342 4.58 16.49 10.89
C CYS A 342 6.05 16.89 10.72
N ASP A 343 6.43 18.05 11.21
CA ASP A 343 7.83 18.50 11.20
C ASP A 343 8.62 17.73 12.27
N LEU A 344 9.68 17.09 11.85
CA LEU A 344 10.61 16.33 12.72
C LEU A 344 11.87 17.14 13.06
N GLY A 345 11.94 18.39 12.56
CA GLY A 345 13.01 19.32 12.85
C GLY A 345 14.08 19.44 11.76
N THR A 346 15.04 20.25 12.08
CA THR A 346 16.17 20.58 11.22
C THR A 346 17.47 20.12 11.87
N PHE A 347 18.38 19.57 11.11
CA PHE A 347 19.71 19.23 11.61
C PHE A 347 20.80 19.60 10.59
N LYS A 348 22.03 19.77 11.13
CA LYS A 348 23.22 19.92 10.31
C LYS A 348 23.91 18.54 10.24
N PRO A 349 24.01 17.92 9.05
CA PRO A 349 24.73 16.65 8.94
C PRO A 349 26.23 16.90 9.20
N ASP A 350 26.83 16.10 10.07
CA ASP A 350 28.30 16.03 10.12
C ASP A 350 28.76 15.18 8.92
N ILE A 351 29.41 15.84 7.97
CA ILE A 351 29.91 15.21 6.75
C ILE A 351 30.85 14.04 7.04
N ARG A 352 31.48 14.03 8.21
CA ARG A 352 32.38 12.96 8.64
C ARG A 352 31.65 11.75 9.20
N SER A 353 30.44 11.94 9.71
CA SER A 353 29.62 10.90 10.37
C SER A 353 28.41 10.46 9.55
N ILE A 354 28.30 10.86 8.28
CA ILE A 354 27.18 10.46 7.39
C ILE A 354 27.02 8.93 7.30
N PHE A 355 28.07 8.18 7.59
CA PHE A 355 28.06 6.72 7.62
C PHE A 355 27.78 6.11 9.00
N ASP A 356 27.68 6.91 10.06
CA ASP A 356 27.39 6.45 11.43
C ASP A 356 25.94 6.73 11.79
N TYR A 357 25.04 5.92 11.20
CA TYR A 357 23.58 6.07 11.32
C TYR A 357 23.05 5.75 12.72
N ASP A 358 23.77 5.00 13.52
CA ASP A 358 23.31 4.49 14.82
C ASP A 358 23.57 5.48 15.98
N ASN A 359 24.48 6.43 15.80
CA ASN A 359 24.93 7.37 16.85
C ASN A 359 24.41 8.81 16.69
N TRP A 360 23.42 9.05 15.86
CA TRP A 360 22.86 10.39 15.72
C TRP A 360 22.06 10.76 16.97
N PRO A 361 22.39 11.90 17.60
CA PRO A 361 21.65 12.35 18.76
C PRO A 361 20.17 12.54 18.38
N PRO A 362 19.25 12.14 19.26
CA PRO A 362 17.84 12.47 19.08
C PRO A 362 17.72 14.00 19.00
N VAL A 363 17.12 14.51 17.92
CA VAL A 363 16.79 15.93 17.83
C VAL A 363 15.65 16.15 18.83
N SER A 364 15.97 16.80 19.95
CA SER A 364 14.96 17.25 20.87
C SER A 364 14.26 18.48 20.29
N PRO A 365 12.91 18.59 20.37
CA PRO A 365 12.21 19.81 20.01
C PRO A 365 12.65 21.04 20.80
N THR A 366 13.41 20.84 21.89
CA THR A 366 13.93 21.91 22.77
C THR A 366 15.32 22.39 22.38
N ASP A 367 15.97 21.79 21.37
CA ASP A 367 17.32 22.17 20.94
C ASP A 367 17.33 23.06 19.67
N LEU A 368 16.19 23.65 19.33
CA LEU A 368 16.01 24.66 18.27
C LEU A 368 16.03 26.08 18.81
#